data_58c4deae17106ec9704b2708b4832974
#
_entry.id   58c4deae17106ec9704b2708b4832974
#
_cell.length_a   1.000
_cell.length_b   1.000
_cell.length_c   1.000
_cell.angle_alpha   90.00
_cell.angle_beta   90.00
_cell.angle_gamma   90.00
#
_symmetry.space_group_name_H-M   'P 1'
#
loop_
_entity.id
_entity.type
_entity.pdbx_description
1 polymer ?
#
loop_
_entity_poly.entity_id
_entity_poly.type
_entity_poly.pdbx_seq_one_letter_code
_entity_poly.pdbx_strand_id
1 'polypeptide(L)'
;MHAVEEEERHEVDFLSRQVEDISDVNGSNVRIKEILSNQIVNQNDSFGKLYEITSSLDKYEPSEVLFYAAEVLAKLMDSQDVAIYTVANHSYARLFSATSPKARMLGNSIHYVQMEELYEKLREKKVFINKTMDERYPLMADAIYSEDEMQLILMVWGIPWERMTLGQANMLTVIGYLIQNAVVRANRYLSALEQQRYIHGTRILEADAFASLVNAYLNAREKKLTECALVVFEEGEISREEAAGVLSGMMRQSDYLGELSDGKMYALLANTSAEDAGMVVERFRSAGFPCRMKEEMEL
;
A
#
# COMPACT_ATOMS: atom_id res chain seq x y z
N MET A 1 24.59 -25.85 24.16
CA MET A 1 23.36 -25.60 24.93
C MET A 1 22.76 -24.23 24.63
N HIS A 2 23.46 -23.09 24.80
CA HIS A 2 22.91 -21.76 24.49
C HIS A 2 22.47 -21.54 23.03
N ALA A 3 23.19 -22.07 22.04
CA ALA A 3 22.85 -21.90 20.62
C ALA A 3 21.56 -22.66 20.21
N VAL A 4 21.31 -23.82 20.82
CA VAL A 4 20.08 -24.61 20.56
C VAL A 4 18.87 -23.94 21.23
N GLU A 5 19.04 -23.34 22.40
CA GLU A 5 17.97 -22.61 23.11
C GLU A 5 17.61 -21.29 22.38
N GLU A 6 18.56 -20.66 21.69
CA GLU A 6 18.29 -19.49 20.85
C GLU A 6 17.55 -19.87 19.57
N GLU A 7 17.92 -20.96 18.93
CA GLU A 7 17.28 -21.48 17.72
C GLU A 7 15.84 -21.92 18.00
N GLU A 8 15.62 -22.63 19.13
CA GLU A 8 14.27 -23.00 19.58
C GLU A 8 13.40 -21.77 19.93
N ARG A 9 13.97 -20.70 20.50
CA ARG A 9 13.23 -19.45 20.75
C ARG A 9 12.84 -18.75 19.46
N HIS A 10 13.73 -18.66 18.48
CA HIS A 10 13.42 -18.10 17.18
C HIS A 10 12.33 -18.89 16.43
N GLU A 11 12.36 -20.21 16.54
CA GLU A 11 11.33 -21.06 15.95
C GLU A 11 9.97 -20.91 16.64
N VAL A 12 9.94 -20.81 17.96
CA VAL A 12 8.73 -20.54 18.74
C VAL A 12 8.15 -19.17 18.43
N ASP A 13 8.99 -18.13 18.35
CA ASP A 13 8.55 -16.78 17.98
C ASP A 13 8.00 -16.73 16.55
N PHE A 14 8.64 -17.43 15.62
CA PHE A 14 8.16 -17.54 14.23
C PHE A 14 6.82 -18.26 14.15
N LEU A 15 6.69 -19.41 14.83
CA LEU A 15 5.43 -20.16 14.87
C LEU A 15 4.32 -19.40 15.58
N SER A 16 4.63 -18.64 16.62
CA SER A 16 3.65 -17.81 17.34
C SER A 16 3.10 -16.71 16.43
N ARG A 17 3.95 -16.04 15.65
CA ARG A 17 3.51 -15.05 14.65
C ARG A 17 2.67 -15.68 13.55
N GLN A 18 3.02 -16.88 13.08
CA GLN A 18 2.20 -17.59 12.11
C GLN A 18 0.81 -17.96 12.65
N VAL A 19 0.72 -18.37 13.92
CA VAL A 19 -0.55 -18.68 14.55
C VAL A 19 -1.40 -17.43 14.72
N GLU A 20 -0.80 -16.31 15.11
CA GLU A 20 -1.45 -15.01 15.26
C GLU A 20 -2.01 -14.51 13.92
N ASP A 21 -1.21 -14.57 12.87
CA ASP A 21 -1.63 -14.23 11.51
C ASP A 21 -2.76 -15.12 10.99
N ILE A 22 -2.70 -16.43 11.25
CA ILE A 22 -3.78 -17.36 10.87
C ILE A 22 -5.04 -17.05 11.67
N SER A 23 -4.91 -16.67 12.93
CA SER A 23 -6.02 -16.27 13.79
C SER A 23 -6.70 -15.00 13.27
N ASP A 24 -5.94 -14.01 12.84
CA ASP A 24 -6.46 -12.75 12.27
C ASP A 24 -7.19 -12.97 10.94
N VAL A 25 -6.61 -13.77 10.04
CA VAL A 25 -7.26 -14.16 8.78
C VAL A 25 -8.55 -14.96 9.06
N ASN A 26 -8.52 -15.84 10.03
CA ASN A 26 -9.70 -16.63 10.41
C ASN A 26 -10.77 -15.75 11.07
N GLY A 27 -10.38 -14.82 11.93
CA GLY A 27 -11.27 -13.82 12.53
C GLY A 27 -11.93 -12.93 11.45
N SER A 28 -11.16 -12.50 10.44
CA SER A 28 -11.66 -11.75 9.30
C SER A 28 -12.66 -12.57 8.48
N ASN A 29 -12.36 -13.83 8.21
CA ASN A 29 -13.24 -14.74 7.47
C ASN A 29 -14.56 -15.01 8.22
N VAL A 30 -14.51 -15.14 9.55
CA VAL A 30 -15.73 -15.29 10.38
C VAL A 30 -16.59 -14.05 10.30
N ARG A 31 -16.00 -12.84 10.40
CA ARG A 31 -16.73 -11.57 10.27
C ARG A 31 -17.33 -11.39 8.87
N ILE A 32 -16.57 -11.72 7.82
CA ILE A 32 -17.07 -11.72 6.43
C ILE A 32 -18.29 -12.65 6.33
N LYS A 33 -18.18 -13.85 6.89
CA LYS A 33 -19.28 -14.84 6.86
C LYS A 33 -20.51 -14.34 7.61
N GLU A 34 -20.37 -13.69 8.77
CA GLU A 34 -21.48 -13.11 9.52
C GLU A 34 -22.15 -11.96 8.77
N ILE A 35 -21.36 -11.03 8.22
CA ILE A 35 -21.88 -9.91 7.42
C ILE A 35 -22.63 -10.44 6.20
N LEU A 36 -22.05 -11.43 5.50
CA LEU A 36 -22.65 -12.07 4.35
C LEU A 36 -23.93 -12.84 4.69
N SER A 37 -23.93 -13.58 5.80
CA SER A 37 -25.13 -14.31 6.25
C SER A 37 -26.29 -13.37 6.51
N ASN A 38 -26.03 -12.19 7.04
CA ASN A 38 -27.02 -11.16 7.29
C ASN A 38 -27.49 -10.43 6.01
N GLN A 39 -26.66 -10.42 4.94
CA GLN A 39 -26.99 -9.80 3.66
C GLN A 39 -27.60 -10.76 2.63
N ILE A 40 -27.32 -12.06 2.73
CA ILE A 40 -27.80 -13.12 1.80
C ILE A 40 -29.33 -13.20 1.77
N VAL A 41 -29.99 -12.77 2.82
CA VAL A 41 -31.47 -12.75 2.85
C VAL A 41 -32.07 -11.80 1.78
N ASN A 42 -31.26 -10.89 1.19
CA ASN A 42 -31.77 -9.85 0.28
C ASN A 42 -31.11 -9.72 -1.11
N GLN A 43 -30.04 -10.42 -1.46
CA GLN A 43 -29.40 -10.25 -2.79
C GLN A 43 -28.64 -11.48 -3.31
N ASN A 44 -29.18 -12.12 -4.32
CA ASN A 44 -28.53 -13.22 -5.10
C ASN A 44 -27.25 -12.80 -5.86
N ASP A 45 -26.87 -11.51 -5.86
CA ASP A 45 -25.74 -10.96 -6.61
C ASP A 45 -24.43 -10.89 -5.80
N SER A 46 -24.48 -11.07 -4.48
CA SER A 46 -23.34 -10.77 -3.59
C SER A 46 -22.22 -11.80 -3.68
N PHE A 47 -22.51 -13.07 -3.88
CA PHE A 47 -21.48 -14.11 -3.97
C PHE A 47 -20.64 -14.02 -5.26
N GLY A 48 -21.30 -13.73 -6.37
CA GLY A 48 -20.61 -13.53 -7.66
C GLY A 48 -19.60 -12.39 -7.57
N LYS A 49 -19.97 -11.28 -6.95
CA LYS A 49 -19.09 -10.12 -6.74
C LYS A 49 -17.91 -10.45 -5.84
N LEU A 50 -18.13 -11.16 -4.74
CA LEU A 50 -17.05 -11.56 -3.83
C LEU A 50 -16.06 -12.53 -4.47
N TYR A 51 -16.54 -13.48 -5.23
CA TYR A 51 -15.68 -14.37 -6.00
C TYR A 51 -14.87 -13.60 -7.05
N GLU A 52 -15.48 -12.64 -7.73
CA GLU A 52 -14.81 -11.76 -8.69
C GLU A 52 -13.71 -10.95 -8.02
N ILE A 53 -13.96 -10.40 -6.80
CA ILE A 53 -12.99 -9.67 -6.02
C ILE A 53 -11.78 -10.52 -5.67
N THR A 54 -12.03 -11.65 -5.02
CA THR A 54 -10.98 -12.54 -4.56
C THR A 54 -10.14 -13.01 -5.75
N SER A 55 -10.80 -13.43 -6.83
CA SER A 55 -10.12 -13.85 -8.05
C SER A 55 -9.38 -12.71 -8.75
N SER A 56 -9.82 -11.48 -8.62
CA SER A 56 -9.14 -10.32 -9.20
C SER A 56 -7.88 -9.97 -8.42
N LEU A 57 -7.95 -9.93 -7.09
CA LEU A 57 -6.79 -9.63 -6.24
C LEU A 57 -5.73 -10.74 -6.27
N ASP A 58 -6.13 -11.99 -6.49
CA ASP A 58 -5.20 -13.14 -6.59
C ASP A 58 -4.40 -13.17 -7.90
N LYS A 59 -4.78 -12.39 -8.90
CA LYS A 59 -4.09 -12.34 -10.20
C LYS A 59 -2.85 -11.45 -10.20
N TYR A 60 -2.74 -10.55 -9.24
CA TYR A 60 -1.69 -9.55 -9.21
C TYR A 60 -0.48 -10.03 -8.42
N GLU A 61 0.69 -9.61 -8.87
CA GLU A 61 1.92 -9.81 -8.12
C GLU A 61 1.89 -9.02 -6.81
N PRO A 62 2.64 -9.45 -5.78
CA PRO A 62 2.66 -8.78 -4.49
C PRO A 62 2.92 -7.27 -4.55
N SER A 63 3.79 -6.83 -5.46
CA SER A 63 4.11 -5.41 -5.66
C SER A 63 2.96 -4.59 -6.26
N GLU A 64 1.96 -5.25 -6.87
CA GLU A 64 0.86 -4.62 -7.59
C GLU A 64 -0.46 -4.61 -6.82
N VAL A 65 -0.62 -5.52 -5.83
CA VAL A 65 -1.90 -5.75 -5.13
C VAL A 65 -2.57 -4.47 -4.65
N LEU A 66 -1.81 -3.55 -4.03
CA LEU A 66 -2.40 -2.32 -3.50
C LEU A 66 -2.83 -1.32 -4.59
N PHE A 67 -2.17 -1.30 -5.75
CA PHE A 67 -2.61 -0.44 -6.85
C PHE A 67 -3.95 -0.92 -7.39
N TYR A 68 -4.07 -2.21 -7.63
CA TYR A 68 -5.30 -2.81 -8.15
C TYR A 68 -6.42 -2.90 -7.11
N ALA A 69 -6.09 -2.91 -5.82
CA ALA A 69 -7.08 -2.82 -4.77
C ALA A 69 -7.93 -1.54 -4.88
N ALA A 70 -7.34 -0.41 -5.30
CA ALA A 70 -8.10 0.82 -5.55
C ALA A 70 -9.07 0.68 -6.74
N GLU A 71 -8.66 0.04 -7.85
CA GLU A 71 -9.54 -0.23 -8.99
C GLU A 71 -10.68 -1.18 -8.59
N VAL A 72 -10.36 -2.25 -7.85
CA VAL A 72 -11.34 -3.21 -7.35
C VAL A 72 -12.35 -2.53 -6.43
N LEU A 73 -11.86 -1.72 -5.48
CA LEU A 73 -12.72 -0.96 -4.57
C LEU A 73 -13.63 0.01 -5.35
N ALA A 74 -13.08 0.72 -6.34
CA ALA A 74 -13.84 1.63 -7.18
C ALA A 74 -14.98 0.90 -7.93
N LYS A 75 -14.66 -0.23 -8.57
CA LYS A 75 -15.64 -1.04 -9.31
C LYS A 75 -16.77 -1.55 -8.41
N LEU A 76 -16.44 -2.00 -7.20
CA LEU A 76 -17.42 -2.62 -6.30
C LEU A 76 -18.28 -1.63 -5.56
N MET A 77 -17.70 -0.48 -5.23
CA MET A 77 -18.45 0.63 -4.62
C MET A 77 -19.22 1.43 -5.67
N ASP A 78 -19.07 1.11 -6.97
CA ASP A 78 -19.59 1.90 -8.08
C ASP A 78 -19.19 3.38 -7.95
N SER A 79 -17.94 3.59 -7.63
CA SER A 79 -17.33 4.90 -7.41
C SER A 79 -16.16 5.12 -8.34
N GLN A 80 -16.08 6.29 -8.93
CA GLN A 80 -14.89 6.70 -9.72
C GLN A 80 -13.79 7.32 -8.83
N ASP A 81 -14.12 7.67 -7.60
CA ASP A 81 -13.33 8.51 -6.73
C ASP A 81 -12.92 7.74 -5.47
N VAL A 82 -11.88 6.92 -5.59
CA VAL A 82 -11.37 6.07 -4.51
C VAL A 82 -9.89 6.34 -4.27
N ALA A 83 -9.48 6.40 -3.00
CA ALA A 83 -8.09 6.50 -2.60
C ALA A 83 -7.73 5.46 -1.54
N ILE A 84 -6.49 4.97 -1.59
CA ILE A 84 -5.88 4.14 -0.56
C ILE A 84 -4.68 4.89 -0.01
N TYR A 85 -4.68 5.07 1.30
CA TYR A 85 -3.57 5.64 2.05
C TYR A 85 -2.90 4.56 2.89
N THR A 86 -1.56 4.54 2.92
CA THR A 86 -0.77 3.73 3.84
C THR A 86 -0.45 4.55 5.07
N VAL A 87 -0.66 3.99 6.25
CA VAL A 87 -0.31 4.66 7.51
C VAL A 87 1.21 4.61 7.66
N ALA A 88 1.84 5.78 7.73
CA ALA A 88 3.29 5.90 7.82
C ALA A 88 3.78 5.92 9.27
N ASN A 89 2.93 6.45 10.17
CA ASN A 89 3.14 6.47 11.62
C ASN A 89 1.80 6.73 12.30
N HIS A 90 1.78 6.78 13.63
CA HIS A 90 0.55 6.95 14.42
C HIS A 90 -0.25 8.25 14.14
N SER A 91 0.21 9.12 13.25
CA SER A 91 -0.44 10.42 12.99
C SER A 91 -0.62 10.72 11.51
N TYR A 92 0.23 10.17 10.65
CA TYR A 92 0.26 10.49 9.23
C TYR A 92 -0.01 9.26 8.37
N ALA A 93 -0.74 9.47 7.29
CA ALA A 93 -0.89 8.49 6.22
C ALA A 93 -0.47 9.11 4.89
N ARG A 94 0.08 8.27 4.01
CA ARG A 94 0.55 8.65 2.68
C ARG A 94 -0.32 8.03 1.62
N LEU A 95 -0.66 8.81 0.62
CA LEU A 95 -1.38 8.33 -0.54
C LEU A 95 -0.56 7.20 -1.19
N PHE A 96 -1.16 6.06 -1.40
CA PHE A 96 -0.57 4.96 -2.14
C PHE A 96 -1.11 4.92 -3.57
N SER A 97 -2.43 4.90 -3.71
CA SER A 97 -3.10 4.93 -5.02
C SER A 97 -4.41 5.70 -4.95
N ALA A 98 -4.80 6.28 -6.09
CA ALA A 98 -6.06 6.98 -6.24
C ALA A 98 -6.57 6.85 -7.68
N THR A 99 -7.86 6.68 -7.85
CA THR A 99 -8.48 6.43 -9.16
C THR A 99 -8.84 7.72 -9.92
N SER A 100 -8.83 8.87 -9.25
CA SER A 100 -9.20 10.15 -9.86
C SER A 100 -8.50 11.35 -9.22
N PRO A 101 -8.50 12.53 -9.87
CA PRO A 101 -8.03 13.76 -9.25
C PRO A 101 -8.80 14.14 -7.98
N LYS A 102 -10.11 13.87 -7.93
CA LYS A 102 -10.94 14.12 -6.76
C LYS A 102 -10.51 13.24 -5.57
N ALA A 103 -10.17 11.99 -5.82
CA ALA A 103 -9.65 11.09 -4.81
C ALA A 103 -8.29 11.52 -4.24
N ARG A 104 -7.54 12.38 -4.95
CA ARG A 104 -6.25 12.97 -4.51
C ARG A 104 -6.41 14.29 -3.76
N MET A 105 -7.62 14.75 -3.53
CA MET A 105 -7.90 16.11 -3.01
C MET A 105 -7.24 16.39 -1.65
N LEU A 106 -7.04 15.38 -0.80
CA LEU A 106 -6.34 15.52 0.48
C LEU A 106 -4.80 15.59 0.33
N GLY A 107 -4.29 15.40 -0.89
CA GLY A 107 -2.85 15.42 -1.17
C GLY A 107 -2.14 14.10 -0.87
N ASN A 108 -0.81 14.11 -1.07
CA ASN A 108 0.02 12.92 -0.97
C ASN A 108 0.35 12.52 0.48
N SER A 109 0.08 13.40 1.46
CA SER A 109 0.29 13.10 2.88
C SER A 109 -0.80 13.79 3.70
N ILE A 110 -1.46 13.03 4.55
CA ILE A 110 -2.53 13.53 5.43
C ILE A 110 -2.18 13.31 6.89
N HIS A 111 -2.53 14.29 7.72
CA HIS A 111 -2.49 14.17 9.18
C HIS A 111 -3.86 13.66 9.64
N TYR A 112 -4.12 12.34 9.47
CA TYR A 112 -5.44 11.75 9.65
C TYR A 112 -5.99 11.87 11.09
N VAL A 113 -5.11 12.00 12.09
CA VAL A 113 -5.51 12.21 13.50
C VAL A 113 -6.18 13.58 13.70
N GLN A 114 -5.83 14.60 12.90
CA GLN A 114 -6.50 15.91 12.94
C GLN A 114 -7.87 15.91 12.26
N MET A 115 -8.21 14.86 11.54
CA MET A 115 -9.54 14.65 10.98
C MET A 115 -10.44 13.98 12.04
N GLU A 116 -10.80 14.72 13.11
CA GLU A 116 -11.36 14.19 14.35
C GLU A 116 -12.53 13.21 14.13
N GLU A 117 -13.56 13.62 13.38
CA GLU A 117 -14.75 12.78 13.14
C GLU A 117 -14.42 11.47 12.41
N LEU A 118 -13.50 11.55 11.43
CA LEU A 118 -13.03 10.38 10.69
C LEU A 118 -12.18 9.50 11.60
N TYR A 119 -11.19 10.09 12.27
CA TYR A 119 -10.26 9.35 13.13
C TYR A 119 -10.96 8.59 14.25
N GLU A 120 -11.94 9.21 14.94
CA GLU A 120 -12.69 8.55 16.00
C GLU A 120 -13.40 7.29 15.49
N LYS A 121 -14.03 7.35 14.31
CA LYS A 121 -14.71 6.20 13.71
C LYS A 121 -13.74 5.11 13.30
N LEU A 122 -12.65 5.49 12.65
CA LEU A 122 -11.62 4.52 12.26
C LEU A 122 -11.02 3.83 13.47
N ARG A 123 -10.67 4.57 14.54
CA ARG A 123 -10.15 4.02 15.78
C ARG A 123 -11.11 3.03 16.48
N GLU A 124 -12.42 3.29 16.37
CA GLU A 124 -13.45 2.35 16.84
C GLU A 124 -13.61 1.11 15.94
N LYS A 125 -12.78 0.98 14.89
CA LYS A 125 -12.91 -0.05 13.85
C LYS A 125 -14.30 -0.05 13.18
N LYS A 126 -14.83 1.16 12.94
CA LYS A 126 -16.12 1.40 12.31
C LYS A 126 -15.93 2.22 11.05
N VAL A 127 -16.78 1.94 10.06
CA VAL A 127 -16.83 2.75 8.85
C VAL A 127 -17.24 4.18 9.19
N PHE A 128 -16.46 5.15 8.73
CA PHE A 128 -16.84 6.54 8.73
C PHE A 128 -17.82 6.80 7.59
N ILE A 129 -18.89 7.50 7.89
CA ILE A 129 -19.90 7.98 6.92
C ILE A 129 -20.04 9.48 7.12
N ASN A 130 -19.75 10.25 6.08
CA ASN A 130 -19.87 11.70 6.07
C ASN A 130 -21.35 12.10 5.97
N LYS A 131 -22.02 12.21 7.11
CA LYS A 131 -23.44 12.57 7.19
C LYS A 131 -23.69 14.04 6.94
N THR A 132 -22.71 14.89 7.18
CA THR A 132 -22.78 16.34 7.02
C THR A 132 -22.53 16.77 5.59
N MET A 133 -22.09 15.86 4.73
CA MET A 133 -21.68 16.15 3.34
C MET A 133 -20.59 17.24 3.26
N ASP A 134 -19.75 17.31 4.28
CA ASP A 134 -18.61 18.23 4.31
C ASP A 134 -17.58 17.79 3.25
N GLU A 135 -17.32 18.63 2.27
CA GLU A 135 -16.42 18.34 1.15
C GLU A 135 -14.95 18.10 1.56
N ARG A 136 -14.57 18.46 2.79
CA ARG A 136 -13.24 18.19 3.35
C ARG A 136 -13.04 16.71 3.71
N TYR A 137 -14.10 15.94 3.81
CA TYR A 137 -14.06 14.52 4.18
C TYR A 137 -14.52 13.63 3.03
N PRO A 138 -13.97 12.42 2.91
CA PRO A 138 -14.53 11.43 2.00
C PRO A 138 -15.96 11.10 2.40
N LEU A 139 -16.76 10.64 1.44
CA LEU A 139 -18.13 10.21 1.70
C LEU A 139 -18.19 9.03 2.66
N MET A 140 -17.28 8.07 2.46
CA MET A 140 -17.06 6.93 3.35
C MET A 140 -15.59 6.65 3.48
N ALA A 141 -15.17 6.14 4.65
CA ALA A 141 -13.84 5.61 4.85
C ALA A 141 -13.87 4.41 5.80
N ASP A 142 -12.94 3.51 5.59
CA ASP A 142 -12.68 2.38 6.48
C ASP A 142 -11.19 2.20 6.69
N ALA A 143 -10.80 1.60 7.81
CA ALA A 143 -9.42 1.34 8.13
C ALA A 143 -9.14 -0.14 8.22
N ILE A 144 -8.02 -0.55 7.65
CA ILE A 144 -7.49 -1.91 7.73
C ILE A 144 -6.45 -1.95 8.84
N TYR A 145 -6.58 -2.93 9.72
CA TYR A 145 -5.74 -3.14 10.87
C TYR A 145 -4.95 -4.44 10.75
N SER A 146 -3.71 -4.43 11.23
CA SER A 146 -2.93 -5.62 11.53
C SER A 146 -2.35 -5.46 12.94
N GLU A 147 -2.47 -6.47 13.78
CA GLU A 147 -1.99 -6.46 15.18
C GLU A 147 -2.46 -5.20 15.96
N ASP A 148 -3.73 -4.84 15.82
CA ASP A 148 -4.34 -3.63 16.38
C ASP A 148 -3.77 -2.28 15.88
N GLU A 149 -2.79 -2.29 15.00
CA GLU A 149 -2.25 -1.10 14.35
C GLU A 149 -2.95 -0.82 13.01
N MET A 150 -3.33 0.44 12.79
CA MET A 150 -3.92 0.88 11.53
C MET A 150 -2.83 0.87 10.45
N GLN A 151 -3.04 0.10 9.37
CA GLN A 151 -2.10 -0.06 8.27
C GLN A 151 -2.52 0.72 7.02
N LEU A 152 -3.80 0.66 6.68
CA LEU A 152 -4.35 1.30 5.50
C LEU A 152 -5.62 2.07 5.84
N ILE A 153 -5.88 3.14 5.10
CA ILE A 153 -7.16 3.86 5.11
C ILE A 153 -7.71 3.84 3.70
N LEU A 154 -8.90 3.26 3.55
CA LEU A 154 -9.68 3.22 2.32
C LEU A 154 -10.62 4.41 2.32
N MET A 155 -10.65 5.21 1.26
CA MET A 155 -11.50 6.39 1.14
C MET A 155 -12.29 6.34 -0.14
N VAL A 156 -13.60 6.60 -0.04
CA VAL A 156 -14.55 6.70 -1.15
C VAL A 156 -15.17 8.08 -1.14
N TRP A 157 -14.99 8.86 -2.22
CA TRP A 157 -15.41 10.26 -2.30
C TRP A 157 -16.75 10.49 -2.95
N GLY A 158 -17.23 9.53 -3.69
CA GLY A 158 -18.52 9.63 -4.35
C GLY A 158 -19.12 8.27 -4.62
N ILE A 159 -20.40 8.15 -4.32
CA ILE A 159 -21.25 7.00 -4.68
C ILE A 159 -22.54 7.58 -5.22
N PRO A 160 -23.19 6.97 -6.23
CA PRO A 160 -24.51 7.37 -6.67
C PRO A 160 -25.48 7.45 -5.48
N TRP A 161 -26.25 8.54 -5.40
CA TRP A 161 -27.10 8.83 -4.25
C TRP A 161 -28.06 7.66 -3.93
N GLU A 162 -28.58 7.04 -4.98
CA GLU A 162 -29.51 5.90 -4.89
C GLU A 162 -28.87 4.68 -4.19
N ARG A 163 -27.55 4.65 -4.13
CA ARG A 163 -26.75 3.57 -3.50
C ARG A 163 -26.22 3.90 -2.12
N MET A 164 -26.48 5.11 -1.59
CA MET A 164 -26.08 5.48 -0.23
C MET A 164 -26.91 4.76 0.82
N THR A 165 -26.58 3.51 1.10
CA THR A 165 -27.26 2.65 2.06
C THR A 165 -26.28 2.09 3.09
N LEU A 166 -26.81 1.60 4.22
CA LEU A 166 -26.02 0.82 5.18
C LEU A 166 -25.37 -0.40 4.54
N GLY A 167 -26.00 -0.97 3.49
CA GLY A 167 -25.42 -2.05 2.71
C GLY A 167 -24.11 -1.67 2.03
N GLN A 168 -23.96 -0.44 1.57
CA GLN A 168 -22.67 0.02 1.00
C GLN A 168 -21.58 0.20 2.04
N ALA A 169 -21.91 0.68 3.24
CA ALA A 169 -20.96 0.74 4.34
C ALA A 169 -20.46 -0.67 4.72
N ASN A 170 -21.37 -1.64 4.84
CA ASN A 170 -21.01 -3.03 5.07
C ASN A 170 -20.19 -3.62 3.91
N MET A 171 -20.50 -3.27 2.68
CA MET A 171 -19.72 -3.68 1.50
C MET A 171 -18.29 -3.14 1.57
N LEU A 172 -18.10 -1.87 1.95
CA LEU A 172 -16.77 -1.29 2.15
C LEU A 172 -15.96 -2.08 3.16
N THR A 173 -16.56 -2.46 4.29
CA THR A 173 -15.90 -3.30 5.31
C THR A 173 -15.51 -4.67 4.75
N VAL A 174 -16.39 -5.33 4.00
CA VAL A 174 -16.08 -6.64 3.37
C VAL A 174 -14.92 -6.50 2.40
N ILE A 175 -14.95 -5.50 1.54
CA ILE A 175 -13.85 -5.23 0.59
C ILE A 175 -12.55 -4.95 1.34
N GLY A 176 -12.61 -4.18 2.43
CA GLY A 176 -11.47 -3.91 3.31
C GLY A 176 -10.82 -5.19 3.81
N TYR A 177 -11.59 -6.14 4.33
CA TYR A 177 -11.05 -7.45 4.76
C TYR A 177 -10.45 -8.26 3.62
N LEU A 178 -11.03 -8.24 2.43
CA LEU A 178 -10.49 -8.95 1.27
C LEU A 178 -9.16 -8.34 0.81
N ILE A 179 -9.07 -7.01 0.79
CA ILE A 179 -7.82 -6.28 0.51
C ILE A 179 -6.76 -6.62 1.58
N GLN A 180 -7.13 -6.59 2.86
CA GLN A 180 -6.24 -6.98 3.96
C GLN A 180 -5.67 -8.38 3.76
N ASN A 181 -6.52 -9.36 3.47
CA ASN A 181 -6.08 -10.73 3.26
C ASN A 181 -5.12 -10.85 2.06
N ALA A 182 -5.37 -10.13 0.98
CA ALA A 182 -4.49 -10.10 -0.18
C ALA A 182 -3.13 -9.45 0.14
N VAL A 183 -3.14 -8.33 0.86
CA VAL A 183 -1.92 -7.61 1.30
C VAL A 183 -1.09 -8.46 2.27
N VAL A 184 -1.74 -9.11 3.25
CA VAL A 184 -1.05 -10.00 4.19
C VAL A 184 -0.37 -11.15 3.45
N ARG A 185 -1.06 -11.79 2.49
CA ARG A 185 -0.46 -12.85 1.66
C ARG A 185 0.73 -12.34 0.84
N ALA A 186 0.57 -11.16 0.21
CA ALA A 186 1.62 -10.52 -0.56
C ALA A 186 2.86 -10.23 0.30
N ASN A 187 2.65 -9.65 1.49
CA ASN A 187 3.73 -9.33 2.42
C ASN A 187 4.45 -10.60 2.92
N ARG A 188 3.72 -11.67 3.21
CA ARG A 188 4.33 -12.96 3.59
C ARG A 188 5.22 -13.52 2.49
N TYR A 189 4.73 -13.49 1.26
CA TYR A 189 5.53 -13.93 0.11
C TYR A 189 6.80 -13.09 -0.03
N LEU A 190 6.69 -11.76 0.08
CA LEU A 190 7.83 -10.86 0.01
C LEU A 190 8.81 -11.07 1.17
N SER A 191 8.30 -11.30 2.40
CA SER A 191 9.14 -11.58 3.58
C SER A 191 9.87 -12.91 3.47
N ALA A 192 9.22 -13.95 2.91
CA ALA A 192 9.88 -15.23 2.65
C ALA A 192 11.05 -15.11 1.66
N LEU A 193 11.01 -14.11 0.78
CA LEU A 193 12.06 -13.80 -0.20
C LEU A 193 13.01 -12.69 0.27
N GLU A 194 12.88 -12.18 1.49
CA GLU A 194 13.59 -10.97 1.93
C GLU A 194 15.11 -11.07 1.76
N GLN A 195 15.70 -12.21 2.13
CA GLN A 195 17.15 -12.45 1.96
C GLN A 195 17.61 -12.50 0.49
N GLN A 196 16.70 -12.80 -0.44
CA GLN A 196 16.98 -12.88 -1.87
C GLN A 196 16.64 -11.58 -2.61
N ARG A 197 15.94 -10.65 -1.96
CA ARG A 197 15.51 -9.40 -2.57
C ARG A 197 16.47 -8.24 -2.40
N TYR A 198 17.35 -8.32 -1.40
CA TYR A 198 18.29 -7.25 -1.09
C TYR A 198 19.72 -7.72 -1.25
N ILE A 199 20.56 -6.83 -1.75
CA ILE A 199 22.00 -7.04 -1.76
C ILE A 199 22.46 -7.21 -0.31
N HIS A 200 23.23 -8.27 -0.06
CA HIS A 200 23.62 -8.68 1.28
C HIS A 200 24.21 -7.52 2.10
N GLY A 201 23.67 -7.31 3.31
CA GLY A 201 24.11 -6.23 4.21
C GLY A 201 23.65 -4.83 3.84
N THR A 202 22.77 -4.68 2.84
CA THR A 202 22.27 -3.37 2.40
C THR A 202 20.74 -3.32 2.37
N ARG A 203 20.20 -2.12 2.09
CA ARG A 203 18.78 -1.90 1.75
C ARG A 203 18.56 -1.65 0.26
N ILE A 204 19.52 -2.06 -0.57
CA ILE A 204 19.42 -1.96 -2.02
C ILE A 204 18.74 -3.23 -2.52
N LEU A 205 17.64 -3.09 -3.25
CA LEU A 205 16.96 -4.19 -3.92
C LEU A 205 17.84 -4.73 -5.04
N GLU A 206 17.90 -6.06 -5.16
CA GLU A 206 18.54 -6.73 -6.28
C GLU A 206 17.79 -6.49 -7.59
N ALA A 207 18.44 -6.68 -8.72
CA ALA A 207 17.99 -6.29 -10.04
C ALA A 207 16.58 -6.81 -10.39
N ASP A 208 16.33 -8.10 -10.18
CA ASP A 208 15.03 -8.69 -10.50
C ASP A 208 13.91 -8.17 -9.59
N ALA A 209 14.20 -8.03 -8.28
CA ALA A 209 13.25 -7.52 -7.31
C ALA A 209 12.93 -6.03 -7.55
N PHE A 210 13.95 -5.24 -7.91
CA PHE A 210 13.77 -3.83 -8.21
C PHE A 210 13.06 -3.61 -9.54
N ALA A 211 13.41 -4.37 -10.59
CA ALA A 211 12.76 -4.31 -11.89
C ALA A 211 11.26 -4.66 -11.78
N SER A 212 10.90 -5.71 -11.03
CA SER A 212 9.50 -6.07 -10.77
C SER A 212 8.75 -4.90 -10.08
N LEU A 213 9.35 -4.29 -9.07
CA LEU A 213 8.76 -3.16 -8.36
C LEU A 213 8.60 -1.92 -9.26
N VAL A 214 9.64 -1.58 -10.05
CA VAL A 214 9.58 -0.45 -11.00
C VAL A 214 8.47 -0.70 -12.03
N ASN A 215 8.37 -1.89 -12.59
CA ASN A 215 7.31 -2.25 -13.53
C ASN A 215 5.92 -2.09 -12.93
N ALA A 216 5.72 -2.51 -11.67
CA ALA A 216 4.45 -2.33 -10.96
C ALA A 216 4.06 -0.85 -10.86
N TYR A 217 5.02 0.03 -10.51
CA TYR A 217 4.79 1.47 -10.44
C TYR A 217 4.55 2.11 -11.81
N LEU A 218 5.26 1.66 -12.85
CA LEU A 218 5.07 2.14 -14.22
C LEU A 218 3.67 1.78 -14.75
N ASN A 219 3.27 0.52 -14.59
CA ASN A 219 1.93 0.06 -14.96
C ASN A 219 0.83 0.84 -14.22
N ALA A 220 1.01 1.07 -12.93
CA ALA A 220 0.07 1.85 -12.14
C ALA A 220 0.03 3.32 -12.56
N ARG A 221 1.18 3.91 -12.95
CA ARG A 221 1.25 5.27 -13.49
C ARG A 221 0.53 5.41 -14.82
N GLU A 222 0.70 4.47 -15.75
CA GLU A 222 -0.03 4.45 -17.02
C GLU A 222 -1.55 4.44 -16.79
N LYS A 223 -2.00 3.71 -15.78
CA LYS A 223 -3.40 3.69 -15.34
C LYS A 223 -3.81 4.90 -14.50
N LYS A 224 -2.92 5.85 -14.27
CA LYS A 224 -3.13 7.06 -13.44
C LYS A 224 -3.50 6.78 -11.98
N LEU A 225 -3.16 5.60 -11.47
CA LEU A 225 -3.39 5.21 -10.07
C LEU A 225 -2.35 5.82 -9.13
N THR A 226 -1.14 6.09 -9.63
CA THR A 226 -0.04 6.71 -8.88
C THR A 226 0.79 7.60 -9.78
N GLU A 227 1.69 8.37 -9.18
CA GLU A 227 2.80 9.04 -9.83
C GLU A 227 4.10 8.41 -9.34
N CYS A 228 5.12 8.38 -10.17
CA CYS A 228 6.44 7.94 -9.77
C CYS A 228 7.51 8.52 -10.66
N ALA A 229 8.72 8.64 -10.13
CA ALA A 229 9.89 9.05 -10.88
C ALA A 229 11.05 8.09 -10.60
N LEU A 230 11.87 7.85 -11.62
CA LEU A 230 13.06 7.02 -11.51
C LEU A 230 14.30 7.91 -11.64
N VAL A 231 15.18 7.83 -10.65
CA VAL A 231 16.45 8.56 -10.61
C VAL A 231 17.59 7.56 -10.78
N VAL A 232 18.50 7.80 -11.71
CA VAL A 232 19.72 7.02 -11.92
C VAL A 232 20.91 7.73 -11.28
N PHE A 233 21.69 7.01 -10.52
CA PHE A 233 22.96 7.49 -9.96
C PHE A 233 24.10 7.18 -10.93
N GLU A 234 24.99 8.13 -11.07
CA GLU A 234 26.24 7.96 -11.83
C GLU A 234 27.28 7.26 -10.93
N GLU A 235 28.21 6.54 -11.54
CA GLU A 235 29.29 5.91 -10.79
C GLU A 235 30.11 6.98 -10.06
N GLY A 236 30.28 6.78 -8.76
CA GLY A 236 31.01 7.66 -7.86
C GLY A 236 32.16 6.94 -7.15
N GLU A 237 32.98 7.70 -6.42
CA GLU A 237 34.11 7.16 -5.62
C GLU A 237 33.64 6.47 -4.32
N ILE A 238 32.36 6.60 -3.95
CA ILE A 238 31.77 6.10 -2.71
C ILE A 238 31.29 4.66 -2.94
N SER A 239 31.56 3.78 -1.97
CA SER A 239 31.05 2.41 -2.04
C SER A 239 29.51 2.36 -2.06
N ARG A 240 28.94 1.31 -2.65
CA ARG A 240 27.48 1.15 -2.74
C ARG A 240 26.81 1.10 -1.36
N GLU A 241 27.44 0.43 -0.40
CA GLU A 241 26.98 0.30 0.98
C GLU A 241 26.91 1.65 1.69
N GLU A 242 27.96 2.45 1.54
CA GLU A 242 28.02 3.81 2.11
C GLU A 242 27.00 4.73 1.45
N ALA A 243 26.90 4.69 0.12
CA ALA A 243 25.91 5.46 -0.63
C ALA A 243 24.48 5.08 -0.20
N ALA A 244 24.18 3.78 -0.08
CA ALA A 244 22.88 3.30 0.36
C ALA A 244 22.53 3.79 1.78
N GLY A 245 23.50 3.78 2.70
CA GLY A 245 23.33 4.25 4.06
C GLY A 245 22.91 5.72 4.12
N VAL A 246 23.60 6.58 3.37
CA VAL A 246 23.32 8.02 3.33
C VAL A 246 22.00 8.30 2.58
N LEU A 247 21.82 7.70 1.40
CA LEU A 247 20.62 7.92 0.58
C LEU A 247 19.34 7.45 1.28
N SER A 248 19.39 6.31 1.99
CA SER A 248 18.25 5.83 2.77
C SER A 248 17.80 6.83 3.85
N GLY A 249 18.73 7.60 4.43
CA GLY A 249 18.41 8.67 5.38
C GLY A 249 17.79 9.92 4.73
N MET A 250 17.98 10.10 3.41
CA MET A 250 17.47 11.24 2.64
C MET A 250 16.15 10.93 1.92
N MET A 251 15.80 9.66 1.79
CA MET A 251 14.60 9.19 1.10
C MET A 251 13.43 9.02 2.07
N ARG A 252 12.23 9.03 1.51
CA ARG A 252 11.04 8.70 2.27
C ARG A 252 10.98 7.18 2.47
N GLN A 253 10.24 6.75 3.49
CA GLN A 253 10.01 5.33 3.75
C GLN A 253 9.29 4.59 2.60
N SER A 254 8.59 5.35 1.75
CA SER A 254 7.89 4.86 0.56
C SER A 254 8.77 4.78 -0.69
N ASP A 255 9.98 5.30 -0.65
CA ASP A 255 10.92 5.29 -1.77
C ASP A 255 11.86 4.08 -1.68
N TYR A 256 12.36 3.64 -2.81
CA TYR A 256 13.14 2.42 -2.88
C TYR A 256 14.46 2.66 -3.59
N LEU A 257 15.53 2.03 -3.07
CA LEU A 257 16.82 1.92 -3.76
C LEU A 257 16.96 0.52 -4.35
N GLY A 258 17.50 0.42 -5.55
CA GLY A 258 17.74 -0.86 -6.20
C GLY A 258 18.74 -0.74 -7.34
N GLU A 259 19.15 -1.89 -7.85
CA GLU A 259 19.94 -1.99 -9.08
C GLU A 259 19.05 -2.46 -10.23
N LEU A 260 19.44 -2.14 -11.45
CA LEU A 260 18.89 -2.75 -12.65
C LEU A 260 19.94 -3.61 -13.35
N SER A 261 19.51 -4.30 -14.40
CA SER A 261 20.37 -5.21 -15.18
C SER A 261 21.62 -4.54 -15.80
N ASP A 262 21.63 -3.20 -15.90
CA ASP A 262 22.80 -2.41 -16.35
C ASP A 262 23.85 -2.21 -15.24
N GLY A 263 23.61 -2.73 -14.04
CA GLY A 263 24.50 -2.63 -12.88
C GLY A 263 24.55 -1.26 -12.22
N LYS A 264 23.66 -0.33 -12.61
CA LYS A 264 23.57 0.99 -12.01
C LYS A 264 22.59 1.00 -10.84
N MET A 265 22.86 1.90 -9.90
CA MET A 265 21.97 2.16 -8.78
C MET A 265 20.88 3.16 -9.18
N TYR A 266 19.67 2.90 -8.74
CA TYR A 266 18.49 3.71 -8.99
C TYR A 266 17.72 4.00 -7.70
N ALA A 267 17.03 5.14 -7.68
CA ALA A 267 15.99 5.41 -6.70
C ALA A 267 14.63 5.49 -7.39
N LEU A 268 13.67 4.72 -6.92
CA LEU A 268 12.26 4.83 -7.29
C LEU A 268 11.57 5.73 -6.26
N LEU A 269 11.12 6.91 -6.70
CA LEU A 269 10.41 7.88 -5.90
C LEU A 269 8.90 7.66 -6.04
N ALA A 270 8.28 7.14 -5.00
CA ALA A 270 6.85 6.83 -4.99
C ALA A 270 5.99 8.09 -4.78
N ASN A 271 4.83 8.16 -5.45
CA ASN A 271 3.90 9.30 -5.39
C ASN A 271 4.61 10.66 -5.55
N THR A 272 5.51 10.73 -6.52
CA THR A 272 6.33 11.90 -6.79
C THR A 272 6.17 12.28 -8.26
N SER A 273 5.70 13.51 -8.50
CA SER A 273 5.61 14.07 -9.85
C SER A 273 7.00 14.31 -10.44
N ALA A 274 7.08 14.49 -11.75
CA ALA A 274 8.36 14.83 -12.40
C ALA A 274 8.95 16.16 -11.88
N GLU A 275 8.09 17.13 -11.54
CA GLU A 275 8.49 18.41 -10.96
C GLU A 275 9.08 18.25 -9.55
N ASP A 276 8.38 17.52 -8.67
CA ASP A 276 8.85 17.23 -7.32
C ASP A 276 10.13 16.38 -7.32
N ALA A 277 10.27 15.45 -8.27
CA ALA A 277 11.46 14.63 -8.43
C ALA A 277 12.71 15.48 -8.72
N GLY A 278 12.56 16.60 -9.46
CA GLY A 278 13.64 17.53 -9.69
C GLY A 278 14.25 18.07 -8.40
N MET A 279 13.42 18.39 -7.40
CA MET A 279 13.90 18.86 -6.10
C MET A 279 14.64 17.74 -5.32
N VAL A 280 14.22 16.50 -5.47
CA VAL A 280 14.90 15.35 -4.84
C VAL A 280 16.26 15.12 -5.49
N VAL A 281 16.34 15.20 -6.83
CA VAL A 281 17.61 15.09 -7.57
C VAL A 281 18.60 16.15 -7.12
N GLU A 282 18.18 17.42 -7.02
CA GLU A 282 19.07 18.48 -6.53
C GLU A 282 19.54 18.25 -5.08
N ARG A 283 18.70 17.69 -4.24
CA ARG A 283 19.07 17.30 -2.87
C ARG A 283 20.13 16.20 -2.87
N PHE A 284 20.00 15.19 -3.71
CA PHE A 284 21.01 14.12 -3.85
C PHE A 284 22.33 14.67 -4.39
N ARG A 285 22.29 15.51 -5.41
CA ARG A 285 23.48 16.17 -5.97
C ARG A 285 24.21 17.02 -4.91
N SER A 286 23.46 17.80 -4.16
CA SER A 286 23.98 18.64 -3.08
C SER A 286 24.64 17.85 -1.96
N ALA A 287 24.23 16.60 -1.79
CA ALA A 287 24.84 15.65 -0.85
C ALA A 287 26.03 14.88 -1.42
N GLY A 288 26.44 15.19 -2.66
CA GLY A 288 27.61 14.56 -3.30
C GLY A 288 27.31 13.31 -4.13
N PHE A 289 26.02 13.06 -4.44
CA PHE A 289 25.61 11.94 -5.28
C PHE A 289 25.20 12.41 -6.67
N PRO A 290 26.08 12.33 -7.69
CA PRO A 290 25.76 12.66 -9.05
C PRO A 290 24.62 11.75 -9.54
N CYS A 291 23.53 12.36 -9.99
CA CYS A 291 22.35 11.62 -10.44
C CYS A 291 21.51 12.46 -11.41
N ARG A 292 20.64 11.82 -12.12
CA ARG A 292 19.68 12.46 -13.02
C ARG A 292 18.37 11.68 -13.07
N MET A 293 17.30 12.34 -13.49
CA MET A 293 16.06 11.64 -13.82
C MET A 293 16.27 10.77 -15.06
N LYS A 294 15.67 9.58 -15.04
CA LYS A 294 15.57 8.72 -16.22
C LYS A 294 14.32 9.17 -17.01
N GLU A 295 14.52 9.78 -18.17
CA GLU A 295 13.45 10.37 -18.99
C GLU A 295 12.60 9.30 -19.69
N GLU A 296 13.24 8.25 -20.20
CA GLU A 296 12.57 7.08 -20.75
C GLU A 296 12.51 5.99 -19.68
N MET A 297 11.29 5.64 -19.27
CA MET A 297 11.06 4.62 -18.27
C MET A 297 10.78 3.24 -18.91
N GLU A 298 11.46 2.92 -20.01
CA GLU A 298 11.56 1.55 -20.50
C GLU A 298 12.72 0.83 -19.78
N LEU A 299 12.42 -0.34 -19.24
CA LEU A 299 13.38 -1.22 -18.58
C LEU A 299 13.98 -2.21 -19.55
#